data_8fe2cfc6cb5cbd47f16bddc8eb3790a6
#
_entry.id   8fe2cfc6cb5cbd47f16bddc8eb3790a6
#
_cell.length_a   1.000
_cell.length_b   1.000
_cell.length_c   1.000
_cell.angle_alpha   90.00
_cell.angle_beta   90.00
_cell.angle_gamma   90.00
#
_symmetry.space_group_name_H-M   'P 1'
#
loop_
_entity.id
_entity.type
_entity.pdbx_description
1 polymer ?
#
loop_
_entity_poly.entity_id
_entity_poly.type
_entity_poly.pdbx_seq_one_letter_code
_entity_poly.pdbx_strand_id
1 'polypeptide(L)'
;MSVPGDAGRVARPYRRGMTTDTVQPQSVADSHAWARVFAAVYEPSLWIGERAGMRRHRHDLLTQARGQTLEIGSGTGLNLIHYPDDLDGLALAEPDPSMRRRLENAVRRSERRAQVIDASAEQLPFDDASVDTVVSTFVLCTVDAPDVALREIGRVLRPNGQLLFIEHVRSDSPTLARWQDRLAKPWQRFAEGCRCNRATLELIEACGFRLDAHPAAWRAMPPMIRPLVVGRARL
;
A
#
# COMPACT_ATOMS: atom_id res chain seq x y z
N MET A 1 -4.20 -49.42 14.49
CA MET A 1 -4.95 -48.17 14.38
C MET A 1 -4.00 -47.13 13.81
N SER A 2 -4.07 -46.92 12.49
CA SER A 2 -3.18 -46.01 11.75
C SER A 2 -3.87 -44.68 11.58
N VAL A 3 -3.20 -43.61 11.94
CA VAL A 3 -3.65 -42.22 11.77
C VAL A 3 -3.32 -41.79 10.32
N PRO A 4 -4.26 -41.25 9.55
CA PRO A 4 -3.96 -40.74 8.21
C PRO A 4 -3.24 -39.38 8.31
N GLY A 5 -2.13 -39.28 7.57
CA GLY A 5 -1.34 -38.06 7.42
C GLY A 5 -2.12 -36.96 6.70
N ASP A 6 -1.99 -35.76 7.22
CA ASP A 6 -2.47 -34.51 6.65
C ASP A 6 -1.67 -34.19 5.37
N ALA A 7 -2.34 -34.35 4.22
CA ALA A 7 -1.76 -34.01 2.93
C ALA A 7 -1.82 -32.49 2.75
N GLY A 8 -0.65 -31.86 2.71
CA GLY A 8 -0.44 -30.45 2.53
C GLY A 8 -1.32 -29.84 1.44
N ARG A 9 -2.12 -28.84 1.78
CA ARG A 9 -2.87 -28.00 0.84
C ARG A 9 -1.88 -27.13 0.06
N VAL A 10 -1.52 -27.60 -1.11
CA VAL A 10 -0.88 -26.76 -2.12
C VAL A 10 -1.88 -25.67 -2.52
N ALA A 11 -1.53 -24.42 -2.29
CA ALA A 11 -2.30 -23.27 -2.72
C ALA A 11 -2.55 -23.34 -4.23
N ARG A 12 -3.82 -23.29 -4.66
CA ARG A 12 -4.19 -23.30 -6.09
C ARG A 12 -3.68 -22.02 -6.76
N PRO A 13 -3.09 -22.11 -7.96
CA PRO A 13 -2.67 -20.93 -8.70
C PRO A 13 -3.89 -20.10 -9.15
N TYR A 14 -3.73 -18.79 -9.12
CA TYR A 14 -4.66 -17.75 -9.57
C TYR A 14 -5.34 -18.12 -10.89
N ARG A 15 -6.67 -18.09 -10.94
CA ARG A 15 -7.47 -18.25 -12.19
C ARG A 15 -7.39 -16.96 -13.02
N ARG A 16 -6.72 -17.06 -14.15
CA ARG A 16 -6.74 -16.06 -15.24
C ARG A 16 -8.11 -16.12 -15.93
N GLY A 17 -8.91 -15.08 -15.84
CA GLY A 17 -10.08 -14.93 -16.72
C GLY A 17 -11.23 -14.15 -16.11
N MET A 18 -11.21 -12.83 -16.28
CA MET A 18 -12.42 -12.04 -16.46
C MET A 18 -12.13 -10.89 -17.41
N THR A 19 -12.85 -10.84 -18.50
CA THR A 19 -12.82 -9.76 -19.51
C THR A 19 -13.46 -8.52 -18.93
N THR A 20 -12.75 -7.41 -18.94
CA THR A 20 -13.23 -6.11 -18.49
C THR A 20 -13.89 -5.38 -19.63
N ASP A 21 -15.16 -4.99 -19.46
CA ASP A 21 -15.81 -3.98 -20.29
C ASP A 21 -15.19 -2.60 -19.98
N THR A 22 -14.67 -1.98 -21.02
CA THR A 22 -13.94 -0.72 -20.99
C THR A 22 -14.88 0.48 -20.93
N VAL A 23 -14.86 1.21 -19.82
CA VAL A 23 -15.27 2.61 -19.79
C VAL A 23 -14.03 3.48 -20.07
N GLN A 24 -14.01 4.16 -21.22
CA GLN A 24 -12.92 5.09 -21.59
C GLN A 24 -13.14 6.48 -20.97
N PRO A 25 -12.15 7.05 -20.25
CA PRO A 25 -12.06 8.48 -20.01
C PRO A 25 -11.10 9.14 -21.00
N GLN A 26 -11.53 10.25 -21.57
CA GLN A 26 -10.72 11.13 -22.44
C GLN A 26 -9.65 11.85 -21.60
N SER A 27 -8.39 11.76 -22.00
CA SER A 27 -7.12 12.38 -21.58
C SER A 27 -6.01 11.41 -21.15
N VAL A 28 -5.98 10.21 -21.69
CA VAL A 28 -5.08 9.12 -21.25
C VAL A 28 -3.61 9.36 -21.65
N ALA A 29 -3.32 10.15 -22.71
CA ALA A 29 -1.95 10.29 -23.24
C ALA A 29 -1.02 11.14 -22.36
N ASP A 30 -1.53 12.23 -21.75
CA ASP A 30 -0.73 13.12 -20.90
C ASP A 30 -0.48 12.52 -19.50
N SER A 31 -1.42 11.72 -18.99
CA SER A 31 -1.27 11.03 -17.73
C SER A 31 -0.18 9.95 -17.79
N HIS A 32 -0.08 9.21 -18.88
CA HIS A 32 0.94 8.16 -19.04
C HIS A 32 2.37 8.71 -19.18
N ALA A 33 2.55 9.90 -19.79
CA ALA A 33 3.86 10.53 -19.88
C ALA A 33 4.34 10.99 -18.49
N TRP A 34 3.47 11.63 -17.71
CA TRP A 34 3.77 12.07 -16.36
C TRP A 34 4.03 10.88 -15.42
N ALA A 35 3.21 9.86 -15.43
CA ALA A 35 3.40 8.64 -14.62
C ALA A 35 4.77 7.98 -14.87
N ARG A 36 5.24 7.95 -16.14
CA ARG A 36 6.59 7.45 -16.44
C ARG A 36 7.70 8.33 -15.87
N VAL A 37 7.55 9.66 -15.95
CA VAL A 37 8.50 10.62 -15.37
C VAL A 37 8.47 10.50 -13.84
N PHE A 38 7.28 10.47 -13.25
CA PHE A 38 7.11 10.30 -11.81
C PHE A 38 7.78 9.02 -11.32
N ALA A 39 7.49 7.87 -11.95
CA ALA A 39 8.13 6.60 -11.61
C ALA A 39 9.67 6.65 -11.74
N ALA A 40 10.21 7.47 -12.67
CA ALA A 40 11.66 7.61 -12.85
C ALA A 40 12.33 8.45 -11.76
N VAL A 41 11.64 9.50 -11.27
CA VAL A 41 12.19 10.44 -10.28
C VAL A 41 11.75 10.10 -8.84
N TYR A 42 10.80 9.18 -8.69
CA TYR A 42 10.20 8.83 -7.40
C TYR A 42 11.26 8.41 -6.38
N GLU A 43 12.01 7.35 -6.65
CA GLU A 43 13.04 6.86 -5.72
C GLU A 43 14.14 7.89 -5.44
N PRO A 44 14.75 8.57 -6.45
CA PRO A 44 15.74 9.61 -6.18
C PRO A 44 15.18 10.75 -5.33
N SER A 45 13.93 11.17 -5.54
CA SER A 45 13.30 12.25 -4.77
C SER A 45 13.03 11.86 -3.31
N LEU A 46 12.79 10.58 -3.05
CA LEU A 46 12.53 10.06 -1.70
C LEU A 46 13.80 9.69 -0.94
N TRP A 47 14.94 9.54 -1.61
CA TRP A 47 16.18 9.02 -1.02
C TRP A 47 16.61 9.73 0.28
N ILE A 48 16.49 11.06 0.32
CA ILE A 48 16.81 11.83 1.53
C ILE A 48 15.83 11.50 2.66
N GLY A 49 14.54 11.45 2.35
CA GLY A 49 13.49 11.12 3.32
C GLY A 49 13.58 9.69 3.84
N GLU A 50 13.91 8.73 2.98
CA GLU A 50 14.15 7.34 3.37
C GLU A 50 15.33 7.24 4.36
N ARG A 51 16.45 7.92 4.08
CA ARG A 51 17.62 7.95 5.00
C ARG A 51 17.35 8.76 6.27
N ALA A 52 16.49 9.75 6.24
CA ALA A 52 16.13 10.57 7.39
C ALA A 52 15.15 9.88 8.38
N GLY A 53 14.84 8.60 8.18
CA GLY A 53 14.08 7.79 9.14
C GLY A 53 12.94 6.95 8.55
N MET A 54 12.47 7.20 7.31
CA MET A 54 11.37 6.42 6.71
C MET A 54 11.72 4.94 6.59
N ARG A 55 12.96 4.63 6.19
CA ARG A 55 13.45 3.26 6.11
C ARG A 55 13.31 2.51 7.44
N ARG A 56 13.52 3.20 8.57
CA ARG A 56 13.32 2.61 9.90
C ARG A 56 11.85 2.35 10.17
N HIS A 57 10.96 3.31 9.87
CA HIS A 57 9.51 3.09 10.02
C HIS A 57 9.02 1.90 9.19
N ARG A 58 9.48 1.77 7.93
CA ARG A 58 9.18 0.60 7.10
C ARG A 58 9.67 -0.69 7.76
N HIS A 59 10.93 -0.72 8.20
CA HIS A 59 11.50 -1.91 8.83
C HIS A 59 10.71 -2.32 10.08
N ASP A 60 10.52 -1.39 11.03
CA ASP A 60 9.85 -1.67 12.30
C ASP A 60 8.39 -2.11 12.12
N LEU A 61 7.71 -1.61 11.07
CA LEU A 61 6.35 -2.02 10.74
C LEU A 61 6.31 -3.38 10.02
N LEU A 62 7.10 -3.53 8.96
CA LEU A 62 6.98 -4.67 8.04
C LEU A 62 7.53 -5.97 8.61
N THR A 63 8.44 -5.91 9.58
CA THR A 63 8.85 -7.10 10.36
C THR A 63 7.70 -7.73 11.15
N GLN A 64 6.55 -7.05 11.28
CA GLN A 64 5.34 -7.58 11.91
C GLN A 64 4.42 -8.32 10.91
N ALA A 65 4.76 -8.30 9.62
CA ALA A 65 4.01 -9.06 8.60
C ALA A 65 4.17 -10.57 8.84
N ARG A 66 3.10 -11.33 8.58
CA ARG A 66 3.07 -12.77 8.82
C ARG A 66 2.09 -13.48 7.87
N GLY A 67 2.32 -14.76 7.68
CA GLY A 67 1.43 -15.62 6.91
C GLY A 67 1.35 -15.21 5.44
N GLN A 68 0.17 -15.34 4.85
CA GLN A 68 -0.11 -14.84 3.50
C GLN A 68 -0.21 -13.31 3.55
N THR A 69 0.77 -12.64 2.98
CA THR A 69 0.90 -11.18 3.02
C THR A 69 0.60 -10.58 1.64
N LEU A 70 -0.26 -9.55 1.63
CA LEU A 70 -0.58 -8.74 0.45
C LEU A 70 -0.14 -7.29 0.70
N GLU A 71 0.70 -6.75 -0.16
CA GLU A 71 0.96 -5.31 -0.21
C GLU A 71 0.12 -4.68 -1.31
N ILE A 72 -0.67 -3.66 -0.99
CA ILE A 72 -1.39 -2.84 -1.95
C ILE A 72 -0.54 -1.62 -2.34
N GLY A 73 -0.60 -1.20 -3.61
CA GLY A 73 0.15 -0.06 -4.13
C GLY A 73 1.65 -0.19 -3.88
N SER A 74 2.24 -1.32 -4.24
CA SER A 74 3.65 -1.66 -3.94
C SER A 74 4.68 -0.75 -4.61
N GLY A 75 4.25 0.09 -5.55
CA GLY A 75 5.07 1.08 -6.23
C GLY A 75 6.28 0.46 -6.93
N THR A 76 7.47 0.90 -6.56
CA THR A 76 8.74 0.41 -7.11
C THR A 76 9.38 -0.71 -6.28
N GLY A 77 8.75 -1.11 -5.16
CA GLY A 77 9.22 -2.20 -4.29
C GLY A 77 10.14 -1.78 -3.15
N LEU A 78 10.05 -0.54 -2.67
CA LEU A 78 10.86 -0.04 -1.54
C LEU A 78 10.70 -0.86 -0.25
N ASN A 79 9.58 -1.56 -0.12
CA ASN A 79 9.27 -2.41 1.04
C ASN A 79 9.93 -3.80 0.99
N LEU A 80 10.33 -4.27 -0.18
CA LEU A 80 10.82 -5.65 -0.38
C LEU A 80 11.87 -6.11 0.61
N ILE A 81 12.83 -5.24 0.93
CA ILE A 81 13.96 -5.57 1.80
C ILE A 81 13.61 -5.65 3.30
N HIS A 82 12.38 -5.29 3.65
CA HIS A 82 11.95 -5.16 5.05
C HIS A 82 11.05 -6.31 5.52
N TYR A 83 10.50 -7.10 4.60
CA TYR A 83 9.66 -8.25 4.95
C TYR A 83 10.46 -9.36 5.63
N PRO A 84 9.85 -10.12 6.56
CA PRO A 84 10.42 -11.37 7.08
C PRO A 84 10.64 -12.39 5.96
N ASP A 85 11.60 -13.30 6.16
CA ASP A 85 11.90 -14.36 5.19
C ASP A 85 10.96 -15.56 5.30
N ASP A 86 10.26 -15.69 6.43
CA ASP A 86 9.38 -16.80 6.82
C ASP A 86 7.90 -16.57 6.50
N LEU A 87 7.59 -15.64 5.58
CA LEU A 87 6.23 -15.47 5.10
C LEU A 87 5.75 -16.70 4.31
N ASP A 88 4.50 -17.12 4.52
CA ASP A 88 3.86 -18.19 3.73
C ASP A 88 3.69 -17.80 2.26
N GLY A 89 3.57 -16.51 1.98
CA GLY A 89 3.49 -15.95 0.64
C GLY A 89 3.52 -14.42 0.68
N LEU A 90 4.03 -13.81 -0.39
CA LEU A 90 4.06 -12.37 -0.58
C LEU A 90 3.50 -12.00 -1.95
N ALA A 91 2.39 -11.29 -1.95
CA ALA A 91 1.77 -10.71 -3.13
C ALA A 91 1.92 -9.19 -3.12
N LEU A 92 2.27 -8.61 -4.25
CA LEU A 92 2.57 -7.19 -4.43
C LEU A 92 1.64 -6.63 -5.50
N ALA A 93 0.57 -5.94 -5.10
CA ALA A 93 -0.39 -5.35 -6.02
C ALA A 93 0.01 -3.94 -6.41
N GLU A 94 0.10 -3.68 -7.71
CA GLU A 94 0.44 -2.36 -8.27
C GLU A 94 -0.31 -2.13 -9.59
N PRO A 95 -1.25 -1.18 -9.66
CA PRO A 95 -2.03 -0.92 -10.86
C PRO A 95 -1.26 -0.15 -11.94
N ASP A 96 -0.32 0.77 -11.56
CA ASP A 96 0.40 1.55 -12.55
C ASP A 96 1.43 0.69 -13.30
N PRO A 97 1.34 0.57 -14.64
CA PRO A 97 2.23 -0.29 -15.40
C PRO A 97 3.69 0.18 -15.40
N SER A 98 3.97 1.46 -15.13
CA SER A 98 5.35 2.00 -15.09
C SER A 98 6.01 1.67 -13.75
N MET A 99 5.26 1.80 -12.65
CA MET A 99 5.69 1.35 -11.32
C MET A 99 5.83 -0.17 -11.28
N ARG A 100 4.82 -0.90 -11.78
CA ARG A 100 4.81 -2.36 -11.80
C ARG A 100 6.02 -2.97 -12.54
N ARG A 101 6.44 -2.40 -13.68
CA ARG A 101 7.67 -2.86 -14.34
C ARG A 101 8.93 -2.66 -13.49
N ARG A 102 9.00 -1.60 -12.68
CA ARG A 102 10.10 -1.37 -11.75
C ARG A 102 10.05 -2.36 -10.59
N LEU A 103 8.86 -2.60 -10.06
CA LEU A 103 8.60 -3.60 -9.04
C LEU A 103 9.02 -5.00 -9.48
N GLU A 104 8.63 -5.43 -10.68
CA GLU A 104 9.05 -6.71 -11.26
C GLU A 104 10.57 -6.82 -11.39
N ASN A 105 11.24 -5.71 -11.78
CA ASN A 105 12.69 -5.65 -11.82
C ASN A 105 13.31 -5.76 -10.42
N ALA A 106 12.72 -5.10 -9.43
CA ALA A 106 13.17 -5.18 -8.04
C ALA A 106 13.00 -6.60 -7.49
N VAL A 107 11.87 -7.25 -7.73
CA VAL A 107 11.62 -8.65 -7.34
C VAL A 107 12.63 -9.59 -8.00
N ARG A 108 12.89 -9.44 -9.31
CA ARG A 108 13.89 -10.28 -10.01
C ARG A 108 15.32 -10.12 -9.49
N ARG A 109 15.67 -8.95 -8.94
CA ARG A 109 16.99 -8.68 -8.35
C ARG A 109 17.08 -9.11 -6.89
N SER A 110 15.95 -9.21 -6.23
CA SER A 110 15.87 -9.72 -4.88
C SER A 110 15.81 -11.26 -4.93
N GLU A 111 16.31 -11.92 -3.92
CA GLU A 111 16.17 -13.38 -3.79
C GLU A 111 14.79 -13.78 -3.25
N ARG A 112 13.88 -12.81 -3.05
CA ARG A 112 12.56 -13.04 -2.47
C ARG A 112 11.59 -13.64 -3.47
N ARG A 113 10.84 -14.63 -3.00
CA ARG A 113 9.68 -15.16 -3.73
C ARG A 113 8.49 -14.24 -3.48
N ALA A 114 8.17 -13.39 -4.47
CA ALA A 114 7.01 -12.52 -4.43
C ALA A 114 6.26 -12.57 -5.77
N GLN A 115 4.94 -12.50 -5.71
CA GLN A 115 4.07 -12.44 -6.88
C GLN A 115 3.66 -10.98 -7.13
N VAL A 116 3.98 -10.43 -8.30
CA VAL A 116 3.50 -9.11 -8.71
C VAL A 116 2.16 -9.25 -9.41
N ILE A 117 1.18 -8.42 -9.02
CA ILE A 117 -0.22 -8.48 -9.48
C ILE A 117 -0.65 -7.12 -10.01
N ASP A 118 -1.33 -7.13 -11.17
CA ASP A 118 -2.04 -5.96 -11.71
C ASP A 118 -3.39 -5.83 -11.01
N ALA A 119 -3.45 -5.06 -9.93
CA ALA A 119 -4.69 -4.86 -9.18
C ALA A 119 -4.67 -3.52 -8.43
N SER A 120 -5.83 -2.87 -8.39
CA SER A 120 -6.04 -1.70 -7.52
C SER A 120 -6.45 -2.16 -6.11
N ALA A 121 -6.28 -1.26 -5.13
CA ALA A 121 -6.70 -1.50 -3.76
C ALA A 121 -8.23 -1.61 -3.61
N GLU A 122 -8.98 -1.02 -4.54
CA GLU A 122 -10.44 -1.04 -4.58
C GLU A 122 -11.02 -2.34 -5.15
N GLN A 123 -10.18 -3.18 -5.80
CA GLN A 123 -10.60 -4.45 -6.38
C GLN A 123 -9.47 -5.46 -6.29
N LEU A 124 -9.46 -6.24 -5.23
CA LEU A 124 -8.41 -7.21 -4.95
C LEU A 124 -8.79 -8.60 -5.46
N PRO A 125 -7.96 -9.24 -6.33
CA PRO A 125 -8.24 -10.56 -6.90
C PRO A 125 -7.92 -11.70 -5.93
N PHE A 126 -8.41 -11.58 -4.71
CA PHE A 126 -8.23 -12.55 -3.62
C PHE A 126 -9.59 -13.01 -3.12
N ASP A 127 -9.67 -14.26 -2.68
CA ASP A 127 -10.85 -14.81 -2.02
C ASP A 127 -11.07 -14.13 -0.65
N ASP A 128 -12.30 -14.17 -0.16
CA ASP A 128 -12.65 -13.70 1.18
C ASP A 128 -11.83 -14.48 2.23
N ALA A 129 -11.38 -13.78 3.26
CA ALA A 129 -10.65 -14.36 4.38
C ALA A 129 -9.45 -15.26 3.94
N SER A 130 -8.67 -14.80 2.95
CA SER A 130 -7.55 -15.56 2.38
C SER A 130 -6.16 -15.03 2.78
N VAL A 131 -6.09 -13.81 3.36
CA VAL A 131 -4.85 -13.08 3.64
C VAL A 131 -4.69 -12.85 5.14
N ASP A 132 -3.49 -13.05 5.68
CA ASP A 132 -3.19 -12.84 7.11
C ASP A 132 -2.74 -11.41 7.41
N THR A 133 -2.01 -10.80 6.45
CA THR A 133 -1.52 -9.44 6.57
C THR A 133 -1.75 -8.67 5.27
N VAL A 134 -2.40 -7.50 5.38
CA VAL A 134 -2.39 -6.49 4.29
C VAL A 134 -1.46 -5.37 4.70
N VAL A 135 -0.67 -4.87 3.75
CA VAL A 135 0.25 -3.74 3.95
C VAL A 135 -0.15 -2.59 3.04
N SER A 136 -0.23 -1.38 3.62
CA SER A 136 -0.52 -0.13 2.93
C SER A 136 0.55 0.92 3.28
N THR A 137 1.32 1.37 2.31
CA THR A 137 2.28 2.47 2.51
C THR A 137 2.06 3.57 1.50
N PHE A 138 1.47 4.68 1.96
CA PHE A 138 1.08 5.84 1.15
C PHE A 138 0.04 5.54 0.06
N VAL A 139 -0.84 4.58 0.31
CA VAL A 139 -1.91 4.17 -0.62
C VAL A 139 -3.26 4.73 -0.21
N LEU A 140 -3.67 4.56 1.06
CA LEU A 140 -4.95 5.06 1.54
C LEU A 140 -5.07 6.59 1.44
N CYS A 141 -3.96 7.32 1.49
CA CYS A 141 -3.95 8.76 1.22
C CYS A 141 -4.04 9.10 -0.29
N THR A 142 -3.83 8.13 -1.18
CA THR A 142 -3.71 8.33 -2.64
C THR A 142 -4.95 7.88 -3.40
N VAL A 143 -5.50 6.71 -3.07
CA VAL A 143 -6.67 6.13 -3.76
C VAL A 143 -7.89 7.05 -3.78
N ASP A 144 -8.69 6.97 -4.82
CA ASP A 144 -9.88 7.82 -4.98
C ASP A 144 -11.00 7.44 -4.02
N ALA A 145 -11.22 6.15 -3.81
CA ALA A 145 -12.27 5.60 -2.96
C ALA A 145 -11.68 4.78 -1.78
N PRO A 146 -11.09 5.42 -0.76
CA PRO A 146 -10.42 4.73 0.34
C PRO A 146 -11.35 3.86 1.18
N ASP A 147 -12.63 4.19 1.25
CA ASP A 147 -13.66 3.39 1.90
C ASP A 147 -13.94 2.08 1.13
N VAL A 148 -13.86 2.10 -0.21
CA VAL A 148 -13.94 0.88 -1.03
C VAL A 148 -12.70 0.03 -0.80
N ALA A 149 -11.51 0.63 -0.84
CA ALA A 149 -10.25 -0.06 -0.58
C ALA A 149 -10.24 -0.69 0.83
N LEU A 150 -10.70 0.02 1.85
CA LEU A 150 -10.78 -0.52 3.21
C LEU A 150 -11.78 -1.67 3.36
N ARG A 151 -12.92 -1.63 2.64
CA ARG A 151 -13.86 -2.77 2.59
C ARG A 151 -13.24 -3.98 1.91
N GLU A 152 -12.50 -3.78 0.80
CA GLU A 152 -11.78 -4.87 0.13
C GLU A 152 -10.68 -5.46 1.01
N ILE A 153 -9.92 -4.61 1.71
CA ILE A 153 -8.94 -5.05 2.72
C ILE A 153 -9.64 -5.91 3.79
N GLY A 154 -10.77 -5.44 4.32
CA GLY A 154 -11.55 -6.18 5.32
C GLY A 154 -12.08 -7.51 4.79
N ARG A 155 -12.52 -7.56 3.52
CA ARG A 155 -13.02 -8.77 2.87
C ARG A 155 -11.94 -9.85 2.74
N VAL A 156 -10.74 -9.47 2.29
CA VAL A 156 -9.65 -10.43 2.05
C VAL A 156 -8.94 -10.87 3.33
N LEU A 157 -8.99 -10.06 4.39
CA LEU A 157 -8.37 -10.39 5.67
C LEU A 157 -9.07 -11.57 6.35
N ARG A 158 -8.28 -12.53 6.83
CA ARG A 158 -8.75 -13.61 7.70
C ARG A 158 -9.24 -13.06 9.05
N PRO A 159 -10.10 -13.80 9.75
CA PRO A 159 -10.32 -13.54 11.17
C PRO A 159 -8.97 -13.49 11.91
N ASN A 160 -8.73 -12.45 12.70
CA ASN A 160 -7.45 -12.14 13.35
C ASN A 160 -6.32 -11.71 12.41
N GLY A 161 -6.59 -11.46 11.14
CA GLY A 161 -5.69 -10.79 10.21
C GLY A 161 -5.42 -9.35 10.63
N GLN A 162 -4.47 -8.71 9.98
CA GLN A 162 -4.07 -7.34 10.30
C GLN A 162 -3.80 -6.50 9.04
N LEU A 163 -4.13 -5.22 9.13
CA LEU A 163 -3.67 -4.19 8.23
C LEU A 163 -2.48 -3.47 8.88
N LEU A 164 -1.32 -3.46 8.24
CA LEU A 164 -0.15 -2.67 8.62
C LEU A 164 -0.09 -1.45 7.70
N PHE A 165 0.11 -0.25 8.26
CA PHE A 165 0.08 0.96 7.43
C PHE A 165 1.06 2.05 7.85
N ILE A 166 1.53 2.79 6.83
CA ILE A 166 2.21 4.10 6.95
C ILE A 166 1.48 5.04 6.00
N GLU A 167 0.83 6.08 6.53
CA GLU A 167 0.00 6.95 5.71
C GLU A 167 0.20 8.43 6.05
N HIS A 168 0.04 9.29 5.06
CA HIS A 168 -0.10 10.72 5.31
C HIS A 168 -1.42 11.00 6.03
N VAL A 169 -1.36 11.93 6.96
CA VAL A 169 -2.55 12.37 7.72
C VAL A 169 -2.64 13.89 7.76
N ARG A 170 -3.85 14.37 7.97
CA ARG A 170 -4.10 15.77 8.30
C ARG A 170 -3.39 16.09 9.61
N SER A 171 -2.70 17.23 9.64
CA SER A 171 -1.97 17.67 10.83
C SER A 171 -2.92 18.14 11.94
N ASP A 172 -2.58 17.82 13.19
CA ASP A 172 -3.26 18.36 14.38
C ASP A 172 -3.00 19.86 14.58
N SER A 173 -1.93 20.40 13.99
CA SER A 173 -1.66 21.85 14.01
C SER A 173 -2.63 22.57 13.07
N PRO A 174 -3.50 23.48 13.59
CA PRO A 174 -4.46 24.21 12.77
C PRO A 174 -3.82 25.03 11.64
N THR A 175 -2.60 25.53 11.86
CA THR A 175 -1.86 26.30 10.85
C THR A 175 -1.40 25.39 9.73
N LEU A 176 -0.77 24.25 10.05
CA LEU A 176 -0.29 23.32 9.06
C LEU A 176 -1.45 22.64 8.31
N ALA A 177 -2.54 22.31 9.02
CA ALA A 177 -3.76 21.75 8.40
C ALA A 177 -4.34 22.70 7.35
N ARG A 178 -4.40 24.03 7.64
CA ARG A 178 -4.84 25.04 6.66
C ARG A 178 -3.92 25.10 5.43
N TRP A 179 -2.62 24.93 5.61
CA TRP A 179 -1.67 24.84 4.51
C TRP A 179 -1.86 23.56 3.69
N GLN A 180 -2.05 22.41 4.35
CA GLN A 180 -2.39 21.15 3.67
C GLN A 180 -3.65 21.31 2.82
N ASP A 181 -4.73 21.91 3.37
CA ASP A 181 -5.98 22.11 2.63
C ASP A 181 -5.80 23.05 1.42
N ARG A 182 -5.04 24.14 1.58
CA ARG A 182 -4.81 25.10 0.50
C ARG A 182 -3.98 24.51 -0.63
N LEU A 183 -3.02 23.65 -0.31
CA LEU A 183 -2.12 23.03 -1.26
C LEU A 183 -2.56 21.63 -1.73
N ALA A 184 -3.69 21.12 -1.22
CA ALA A 184 -4.16 19.77 -1.51
C ALA A 184 -4.33 19.49 -3.01
N LYS A 185 -5.02 20.39 -3.75
CA LYS A 185 -5.27 20.19 -5.19
C LYS A 185 -3.98 20.22 -6.05
N PRO A 186 -3.09 21.23 -5.93
CA PRO A 186 -1.83 21.21 -6.68
C PRO A 186 -0.93 20.04 -6.27
N TRP A 187 -0.90 19.68 -4.99
CA TRP A 187 -0.14 18.52 -4.52
C TRP A 187 -0.68 17.20 -5.08
N GLN A 188 -1.99 16.99 -5.04
CA GLN A 188 -2.64 15.81 -5.60
C GLN A 188 -2.28 15.58 -7.08
N ARG A 189 -2.23 16.65 -7.87
CA ARG A 189 -1.83 16.57 -9.29
C ARG A 189 -0.36 16.21 -9.47
N PHE A 190 0.50 16.74 -8.61
CA PHE A 190 1.94 16.50 -8.66
C PHE A 190 2.31 15.09 -8.16
N ALA A 191 1.68 14.63 -7.07
CA ALA A 191 2.01 13.42 -6.33
C ALA A 191 1.01 12.27 -6.59
N GLU A 192 0.61 12.09 -7.86
CA GLU A 192 -0.19 10.94 -8.34
C GLU A 192 -1.40 10.61 -7.44
N GLY A 193 -2.18 11.63 -7.09
CA GLY A 193 -3.40 11.46 -6.28
C GLY A 193 -3.23 11.64 -4.77
N CYS A 194 -2.03 11.78 -4.23
CA CYS A 194 -1.81 11.89 -2.80
C CYS A 194 -2.55 13.09 -2.17
N ARG A 195 -3.39 12.81 -1.18
CA ARG A 195 -4.15 13.77 -0.37
C ARG A 195 -3.60 13.78 1.05
N CYS A 196 -2.52 14.54 1.27
CA CYS A 196 -1.83 14.61 2.55
C CYS A 196 -2.66 15.22 3.70
N ASN A 197 -3.86 15.75 3.40
CA ASN A 197 -4.83 16.29 4.37
C ASN A 197 -6.00 15.33 4.65
N ARG A 198 -5.90 14.05 4.25
CA ARG A 198 -6.96 13.06 4.49
C ARG A 198 -7.03 12.68 5.97
N ALA A 199 -8.24 12.54 6.49
CA ALA A 199 -8.53 12.00 7.82
C ALA A 199 -8.45 10.46 7.78
N THR A 200 -7.23 9.92 7.58
CA THR A 200 -7.04 8.51 7.27
C THR A 200 -7.37 7.60 8.44
N LEU A 201 -7.08 8.03 9.68
CA LEU A 201 -7.39 7.21 10.87
C LEU A 201 -8.90 7.07 11.05
N GLU A 202 -9.63 8.17 10.94
CA GLU A 202 -11.10 8.19 11.06
C GLU A 202 -11.76 7.34 9.97
N LEU A 203 -11.20 7.30 8.77
CA LEU A 203 -11.69 6.44 7.70
C LEU A 203 -11.48 4.96 8.02
N ILE A 204 -10.31 4.58 8.55
CA ILE A 204 -10.02 3.20 8.94
C ILE A 204 -10.98 2.76 10.05
N GLU A 205 -11.20 3.60 11.07
CA GLU A 205 -12.14 3.30 12.17
C GLU A 205 -13.60 3.21 11.68
N ALA A 206 -14.03 4.13 10.79
CA ALA A 206 -15.37 4.12 10.21
C ALA A 206 -15.67 2.86 9.39
N CYS A 207 -14.63 2.18 8.88
CA CYS A 207 -14.75 0.89 8.20
C CYS A 207 -14.71 -0.32 9.16
N GLY A 208 -14.77 -0.10 10.48
CA GLY A 208 -14.88 -1.15 11.50
C GLY A 208 -13.55 -1.66 12.06
N PHE A 209 -12.42 -1.08 11.65
CA PHE A 209 -11.12 -1.46 12.17
C PHE A 209 -10.82 -0.82 13.53
N ARG A 210 -10.22 -1.58 14.41
CA ARG A 210 -9.63 -1.10 15.67
C ARG A 210 -8.16 -0.76 15.45
N LEU A 211 -7.77 0.46 15.80
CA LEU A 211 -6.45 1.01 15.58
C LEU A 211 -5.50 0.76 16.77
N ASP A 212 -4.25 0.44 16.41
CA ASP A 212 -3.08 0.51 17.28
C ASP A 212 -2.01 1.28 16.47
N ALA A 213 -2.02 2.60 16.57
CA ALA A 213 -1.24 3.47 15.72
C ALA A 213 -0.69 4.68 16.50
N HIS A 214 0.41 5.22 16.01
CA HIS A 214 1.08 6.36 16.62
C HIS A 214 1.49 7.40 15.57
N PRO A 215 1.52 8.69 15.94
CA PRO A 215 2.02 9.75 15.08
C PRO A 215 3.48 9.54 14.73
N ALA A 216 3.83 9.82 13.48
CA ALA A 216 5.20 9.80 12.98
C ALA A 216 5.45 11.03 12.10
N ALA A 217 6.69 11.22 11.68
CA ALA A 217 7.04 12.33 10.81
C ALA A 217 8.03 11.89 9.73
N TRP A 218 7.71 12.21 8.48
CA TRP A 218 8.65 12.06 7.38
C TRP A 218 9.67 13.19 7.39
N ARG A 219 10.76 12.99 8.11
CA ARG A 219 11.82 13.99 8.24
C ARG A 219 12.46 14.29 6.87
N ALA A 220 13.02 15.50 6.75
CA ALA A 220 13.63 16.02 5.54
C ALA A 220 12.68 16.20 4.32
N MET A 221 11.37 16.03 4.51
CA MET A 221 10.36 16.31 3.50
C MET A 221 9.68 17.68 3.73
N PRO A 222 9.00 18.25 2.72
CA PRO A 222 8.23 19.50 2.88
C PRO A 222 7.23 19.42 4.04
N PRO A 223 7.02 20.50 4.82
CA PRO A 223 6.20 20.46 6.03
C PRO A 223 4.81 19.86 5.84
N MET A 224 4.16 20.10 4.69
CA MET A 224 2.80 19.66 4.41
C MET A 224 2.64 18.15 4.29
N ILE A 225 3.72 17.42 3.98
CA ILE A 225 3.71 15.95 3.84
C ILE A 225 4.49 15.25 4.97
N ARG A 226 4.96 15.98 5.97
CA ARG A 226 5.65 15.40 7.13
C ARG A 226 4.75 14.63 8.06
N PRO A 227 3.48 15.08 8.34
CA PRO A 227 2.60 14.35 9.25
C PRO A 227 2.28 12.96 8.68
N LEU A 228 2.63 11.95 9.46
CA LEU A 228 2.38 10.55 9.18
C LEU A 228 1.73 9.88 10.37
N VAL A 229 1.10 8.78 10.08
CA VAL A 229 0.72 7.77 11.05
C VAL A 229 1.35 6.43 10.67
N VAL A 230 1.83 5.71 11.66
CA VAL A 230 2.35 4.34 11.53
C VAL A 230 1.59 3.47 12.50
N GLY A 231 1.11 2.33 12.04
CA GLY A 231 0.35 1.46 12.92
C GLY A 231 -0.18 0.21 12.25
N ARG A 232 -1.00 -0.47 13.03
CA ARG A 232 -1.76 -1.64 12.60
C ARG A 232 -3.24 -1.45 12.93
N ALA A 233 -4.07 -2.14 12.15
CA ALA A 233 -5.50 -2.18 12.39
C ALA A 233 -6.03 -3.61 12.28
N ARG A 234 -7.11 -3.93 12.99
CA ARG A 234 -7.78 -5.25 12.99
C ARG A 234 -9.29 -5.06 13.02
N LEU A 235 -10.01 -5.97 12.39
CA LEU A 235 -11.48 -6.05 12.47
C LEU A 235 -11.94 -6.65 13.80
#